data_013877d879953e5362571ea554b65cfc
#
_entry.id   013877d879953e5362571ea554b65cfc
#
_cell.length_a   1.000
_cell.length_b   1.000
_cell.length_c   1.000
_cell.angle_alpha   90.00
_cell.angle_beta   90.00
_cell.angle_gamma   90.00
#
_symmetry.space_group_name_H-M   'P 1'
#
loop_
_entity.id
_entity.type
_entity.pdbx_description
1 polymer ?
#
loop_
_entity_poly.entity_id
_entity_poly.type
_entity_poly.pdbx_seq_one_letter_code
_entity_poly.pdbx_strand_id
1 'polypeptide(L)'
;MATKITEHFSLEELSATSHADLQQINFDFAKSHLEQLKPLCELLEQVRSVLGCPLIVSSGIRCPELNERVGGAQNSQHMRCEAADVVPSRHTVEEAFGFVHHSDIAFDQLILERSKGKTWLHISCSHAPRRESLIYESGKYKRYKK
;
A
#
# COMPACT_ATOMS: atom_id res chain seq x y z
N MET A 1 -5.44 2.64 22.44
CA MET A 1 -4.97 3.84 21.72
C MET A 1 -4.16 3.45 20.51
N ALA A 2 -4.40 4.15 19.41
CA ALA A 2 -3.63 3.89 18.19
C ALA A 2 -2.20 4.43 18.31
N THR A 3 -1.25 3.71 17.74
CA THR A 3 0.14 4.13 17.67
C THR A 3 0.38 4.83 16.33
N LYS A 4 0.33 6.14 16.34
CA LYS A 4 0.51 6.92 15.10
C LYS A 4 1.96 6.86 14.62
N ILE A 5 2.13 6.62 13.31
CA ILE A 5 3.42 6.70 12.65
C ILE A 5 3.55 8.08 12.00
N THR A 6 2.49 8.53 11.35
CA THR A 6 2.35 9.88 10.82
C THR A 6 0.98 10.40 11.23
N GLU A 7 0.63 11.62 10.82
CA GLU A 7 -0.60 12.27 11.27
C GLU A 7 -1.85 11.40 11.05
N HIS A 8 -1.96 10.74 9.91
CA HIS A 8 -3.16 10.01 9.52
C HIS A 8 -3.00 8.49 9.43
N PHE A 9 -1.81 7.96 9.70
CA PHE A 9 -1.56 6.52 9.57
C PHE A 9 -0.94 5.95 10.84
N SER A 10 -1.51 4.85 11.29
CA SER A 10 -1.12 4.19 12.54
C SER A 10 -0.53 2.80 12.30
N LEU A 11 0.20 2.32 13.29
CA LEU A 11 0.74 0.96 13.27
C LEU A 11 -0.39 -0.06 13.14
N GLU A 12 -1.51 0.19 13.82
CA GLU A 12 -2.67 -0.69 13.79
C GLU A 12 -3.24 -0.81 12.39
N GLU A 13 -3.37 0.32 11.67
CA GLU A 13 -3.87 0.30 10.30
C GLU A 13 -2.94 -0.45 9.35
N LEU A 14 -1.63 -0.20 9.48
CA LEU A 14 -0.65 -0.79 8.58
C LEU A 14 -0.43 -2.27 8.81
N SER A 15 -0.81 -2.78 9.98
CA SER A 15 -0.62 -4.18 10.33
C SER A 15 -1.91 -4.99 10.34
N ALA A 16 -3.07 -4.37 10.10
CA ALA A 16 -4.35 -5.05 10.16
C ALA A 16 -4.47 -6.12 9.08
N THR A 17 -5.08 -7.24 9.42
CA THR A 17 -5.38 -8.32 8.48
C THR A 17 -6.70 -8.98 8.85
N SER A 18 -7.42 -9.47 7.84
CA SER A 18 -8.63 -10.24 8.05
C SER A 18 -8.34 -11.68 8.52
N HIS A 19 -7.08 -12.11 8.45
CA HIS A 19 -6.67 -13.43 8.97
C HIS A 19 -6.41 -13.30 10.47
N ALA A 20 -7.46 -13.50 11.26
CA ALA A 20 -7.46 -13.25 12.70
C ALA A 20 -6.35 -13.99 13.44
N ASP A 21 -6.03 -15.21 12.99
CA ASP A 21 -4.98 -16.02 13.61
C ASP A 21 -3.57 -15.45 13.41
N LEU A 22 -3.39 -14.58 12.42
CA LEU A 22 -2.10 -13.94 12.14
C LEU A 22 -2.04 -12.49 12.57
N GLN A 23 -3.12 -11.94 13.13
CA GLN A 23 -3.19 -10.53 13.49
C GLN A 23 -2.07 -10.12 14.46
N GLN A 24 -1.87 -10.90 15.53
CA GLN A 24 -0.86 -10.56 16.54
C GLN A 24 0.56 -10.69 15.98
N ILE A 25 0.82 -11.75 15.21
CA ILE A 25 2.13 -11.97 14.61
C ILE A 25 2.48 -10.84 13.66
N ASN A 26 1.49 -10.43 12.85
CA ASN A 26 1.70 -9.33 11.88
C ASN A 26 1.91 -8.01 12.59
N PHE A 27 1.16 -7.74 13.65
CA PHE A 27 1.34 -6.52 14.45
C PHE A 27 2.74 -6.47 15.07
N ASP A 28 3.19 -7.57 15.65
CA ASP A 28 4.53 -7.64 16.27
C ASP A 28 5.63 -7.44 15.23
N PHE A 29 5.46 -8.01 14.06
CA PHE A 29 6.39 -7.83 12.95
C PHE A 29 6.47 -6.34 12.54
N ALA A 30 5.31 -5.71 12.36
CA ALA A 30 5.24 -4.29 12.00
C ALA A 30 5.87 -3.42 13.09
N LYS A 31 5.59 -3.72 14.36
CA LYS A 31 6.12 -2.95 15.48
C LYS A 31 7.64 -3.01 15.54
N SER A 32 8.23 -4.17 15.20
CA SER A 32 9.69 -4.32 15.17
C SER A 32 10.34 -3.60 13.99
N HIS A 33 9.55 -3.14 13.00
CA HIS A 33 10.04 -2.43 11.81
C HIS A 33 9.52 -1.00 11.74
N LEU A 34 9.25 -0.38 12.87
CA LEU A 34 8.59 0.92 12.94
C LEU A 34 9.34 2.01 12.14
N GLU A 35 10.67 2.03 12.22
CA GLU A 35 11.45 3.02 11.48
C GLU A 35 11.34 2.83 9.97
N GLN A 36 11.29 1.58 9.50
CA GLN A 36 11.15 1.29 8.08
C GLN A 36 9.77 1.65 7.54
N LEU A 37 8.76 1.72 8.42
CA LEU A 37 7.40 2.10 8.01
C LEU A 37 7.23 3.59 7.78
N LYS A 38 8.09 4.43 8.35
CA LYS A 38 7.95 5.89 8.22
C LYS A 38 7.94 6.38 6.78
N PRO A 39 8.89 5.99 5.90
CA PRO A 39 8.84 6.44 4.51
C PRO A 39 7.56 6.04 3.79
N LEU A 40 7.05 4.84 4.07
CA LEU A 40 5.78 4.39 3.47
C LEU A 40 4.63 5.27 3.94
N CYS A 41 4.54 5.54 5.23
CA CYS A 41 3.46 6.38 5.76
C CYS A 41 3.57 7.82 5.26
N GLU A 42 4.78 8.34 5.08
CA GLU A 42 4.98 9.67 4.49
C GLU A 42 4.50 9.69 3.04
N LEU A 43 4.76 8.62 2.29
CA LEU A 43 4.25 8.49 0.93
C LEU A 43 2.72 8.49 0.93
N LEU A 44 2.11 7.73 1.84
CA LEU A 44 0.65 7.66 1.96
C LEU A 44 0.06 9.01 2.33
N GLU A 45 0.75 9.82 3.16
CA GLU A 45 0.32 11.17 3.48
C GLU A 45 0.30 12.05 2.22
N GLN A 46 1.31 11.91 1.37
CA GLN A 46 1.36 12.66 0.11
C GLN A 46 0.19 12.27 -0.80
N VAL A 47 -0.10 10.98 -0.91
CA VAL A 47 -1.23 10.49 -1.70
C VAL A 47 -2.54 11.04 -1.15
N ARG A 48 -2.72 10.97 0.17
CA ARG A 48 -3.90 11.50 0.83
C ARG A 48 -4.08 12.99 0.53
N SER A 49 -2.99 13.74 0.56
CA SER A 49 -3.01 15.18 0.29
C SER A 49 -3.40 15.48 -1.16
N VAL A 50 -2.83 14.76 -2.12
CA VAL A 50 -3.16 14.93 -3.54
C VAL A 50 -4.62 14.62 -3.81
N LEU A 51 -5.16 13.56 -3.17
CA LEU A 51 -6.54 13.15 -3.39
C LEU A 51 -7.54 13.96 -2.57
N GLY A 52 -7.09 14.64 -1.52
CA GLY A 52 -7.95 15.44 -0.65
C GLY A 52 -8.96 14.60 0.13
N CYS A 53 -8.68 13.33 0.40
CA CYS A 53 -9.59 12.46 1.13
C CYS A 53 -8.83 11.37 1.87
N PRO A 54 -9.44 10.79 2.91
CA PRO A 54 -8.84 9.67 3.62
C PRO A 54 -8.61 8.46 2.72
N LEU A 55 -7.57 7.70 3.04
CA LEU A 55 -7.26 6.43 2.40
C LEU A 55 -7.58 5.30 3.37
N ILE A 56 -8.24 4.26 2.87
CA ILE A 56 -8.47 3.04 3.62
C ILE A 56 -7.36 2.06 3.26
N VAL A 57 -6.58 1.64 4.24
CA VAL A 57 -5.52 0.66 4.02
C VAL A 57 -6.14 -0.73 4.08
N SER A 58 -6.18 -1.42 2.94
CA SER A 58 -6.73 -2.78 2.88
C SER A 58 -5.66 -3.84 3.13
N SER A 59 -4.40 -3.54 2.82
CA SER A 59 -3.27 -4.41 3.13
C SER A 59 -2.03 -3.54 3.24
N GLY A 60 -1.40 -3.55 4.41
CA GLY A 60 -0.17 -2.79 4.63
C GLY A 60 1.02 -3.73 4.68
N ILE A 61 1.68 -3.75 5.83
CA ILE A 61 2.81 -4.63 6.05
C ILE A 61 2.36 -6.08 6.15
N ARG A 62 3.17 -7.00 5.63
CA ARG A 62 2.94 -8.43 5.77
C ARG A 62 4.17 -9.11 6.33
N CYS A 63 3.99 -9.81 7.46
CA CYS A 63 5.02 -10.72 7.94
C CYS A 63 5.13 -11.91 6.96
N PRO A 64 6.23 -12.67 7.01
CA PRO A 64 6.39 -13.81 6.09
C PRO A 64 5.22 -14.80 6.12
N GLU A 65 4.72 -15.11 7.30
CA GLU A 65 3.59 -16.04 7.47
C GLU A 65 2.33 -15.53 6.77
N LEU A 66 2.03 -14.23 6.94
CA LEU A 66 0.86 -13.66 6.30
C LEU A 66 1.04 -13.60 4.78
N ASN A 67 2.22 -13.21 4.32
CA ASN A 67 2.50 -13.16 2.88
C ASN A 67 2.32 -14.52 2.22
N GLU A 68 2.76 -15.57 2.87
CA GLU A 68 2.55 -16.93 2.38
C GLU A 68 1.06 -17.28 2.34
N ARG A 69 0.32 -16.95 3.40
CA ARG A 69 -1.12 -17.23 3.51
C ARG A 69 -1.91 -16.59 2.37
N VAL A 70 -1.58 -15.36 1.99
CA VAL A 70 -2.32 -14.65 0.94
C VAL A 70 -1.75 -14.91 -0.47
N GLY A 71 -0.72 -15.73 -0.59
CA GLY A 71 -0.13 -16.05 -1.88
C GLY A 71 0.65 -14.90 -2.50
N GLY A 72 1.24 -14.04 -1.67
CA GLY A 72 2.02 -12.92 -2.15
C GLY A 72 3.34 -13.34 -2.80
N ALA A 73 3.94 -12.44 -3.56
CA ALA A 73 5.22 -12.69 -4.20
C ALA A 73 6.31 -12.96 -3.17
N GLN A 74 7.26 -13.83 -3.53
CA GLN A 74 8.33 -14.22 -2.61
C GLN A 74 9.16 -13.03 -2.12
N ASN A 75 9.35 -12.01 -2.97
CA ASN A 75 10.09 -10.80 -2.61
C ASN A 75 9.16 -9.59 -2.57
N SER A 76 7.98 -9.75 -1.98
CA SER A 76 6.97 -8.69 -1.92
C SER A 76 7.47 -7.46 -1.15
N GLN A 77 7.23 -6.28 -1.69
CA GLN A 77 7.53 -5.03 -1.00
C GLN A 77 6.68 -4.85 0.26
N HIS A 78 5.53 -5.53 0.37
CA HIS A 78 4.74 -5.55 1.61
C HIS A 78 5.53 -6.15 2.77
N MET A 79 6.40 -7.14 2.51
CA MET A 79 7.25 -7.73 3.55
C MET A 79 8.42 -6.84 3.93
N ARG A 80 8.79 -5.90 3.06
CA ARG A 80 9.90 -5.00 3.30
C ARG A 80 9.46 -3.64 3.85
N CYS A 81 8.19 -3.51 4.25
CA CYS A 81 7.61 -2.26 4.76
C CYS A 81 7.63 -1.14 3.72
N GLU A 82 7.56 -1.50 2.44
CA GLU A 82 7.66 -0.54 1.33
C GLU A 82 6.38 -0.38 0.54
N ALA A 83 5.36 -1.19 0.80
CA ALA A 83 4.14 -1.16 0.00
C ALA A 83 2.87 -1.23 0.83
N ALA A 84 1.82 -0.60 0.31
CA ALA A 84 0.47 -0.70 0.87
C ALA A 84 -0.54 -0.74 -0.27
N ASP A 85 -1.64 -1.45 -0.02
CA ASP A 85 -2.80 -1.45 -0.88
C ASP A 85 -3.85 -0.56 -0.23
N VAL A 86 -4.36 0.42 -0.97
CA VAL A 86 -5.27 1.42 -0.41
C VAL A 86 -6.46 1.66 -1.33
N VAL A 87 -7.55 2.13 -0.72
CA VAL A 87 -8.75 2.54 -1.45
C VAL A 87 -9.09 3.96 -0.99
N PRO A 88 -9.23 4.92 -1.92
CA PRO A 88 -9.61 6.28 -1.55
C PRO A 88 -11.09 6.33 -1.14
N SER A 89 -11.42 7.15 -0.16
CA SER A 89 -12.78 7.20 0.38
C SER A 89 -13.75 8.02 -0.47
N ARG A 90 -13.25 8.95 -1.31
CA ARG A 90 -14.10 9.89 -2.05
C ARG A 90 -13.81 9.98 -3.54
N HIS A 91 -13.04 9.05 -4.06
CA HIS A 91 -12.76 8.95 -5.49
C HIS A 91 -12.91 7.49 -5.90
N THR A 92 -13.14 7.25 -7.18
CA THR A 92 -12.96 5.89 -7.68
C THR A 92 -11.47 5.58 -7.66
N VAL A 93 -11.14 4.30 -7.63
CA VAL A 93 -9.72 3.89 -7.64
C VAL A 93 -9.07 4.36 -8.95
N GLU A 94 -9.81 4.30 -10.06
CA GLU A 94 -9.34 4.75 -11.37
C GLU A 94 -9.00 6.24 -11.37
N GLU A 95 -9.87 7.06 -10.78
CA GLU A 95 -9.61 8.51 -10.66
C GLU A 95 -8.37 8.75 -9.81
N ALA A 96 -8.27 8.07 -8.68
CA ALA A 96 -7.12 8.21 -7.78
C ALA A 96 -5.82 7.82 -8.47
N PHE A 97 -5.84 6.72 -9.23
CA PHE A 97 -4.68 6.29 -10.01
C PHE A 97 -4.20 7.41 -10.95
N GLY A 98 -5.13 8.03 -11.66
CA GLY A 98 -4.80 9.14 -12.56
C GLY A 98 -4.20 10.33 -11.84
N PHE A 99 -4.82 10.76 -10.74
CA PHE A 99 -4.33 11.90 -9.97
C PHE A 99 -2.92 11.66 -9.43
N VAL A 100 -2.66 10.48 -8.88
CA VAL A 100 -1.34 10.15 -8.35
C VAL A 100 -0.31 10.02 -9.46
N HIS A 101 -0.67 9.37 -10.57
CA HIS A 101 0.21 9.23 -11.72
C HIS A 101 0.68 10.57 -12.26
N HIS A 102 -0.21 11.57 -12.32
CA HIS A 102 0.11 12.89 -12.85
C HIS A 102 0.64 13.86 -11.79
N SER A 103 0.81 13.41 -10.54
CA SER A 103 1.35 14.22 -9.45
C SER A 103 2.88 14.23 -9.48
N ASP A 104 3.47 15.00 -8.56
CA ASP A 104 4.92 15.05 -8.37
C ASP A 104 5.43 14.01 -7.37
N ILE A 105 4.57 13.12 -6.89
CA ILE A 105 4.95 12.14 -5.88
C ILE A 105 5.99 11.18 -6.43
N ALA A 106 7.07 11.00 -5.68
CA ALA A 106 8.16 10.10 -6.06
C ALA A 106 7.89 8.68 -5.53
N PHE A 107 6.89 8.01 -6.12
CA PHE A 107 6.59 6.62 -5.78
C PHE A 107 7.51 5.67 -6.54
N ASP A 108 7.68 4.46 -6.03
CA ASP A 108 8.41 3.41 -6.73
C ASP A 108 7.49 2.73 -7.75
N GLN A 109 6.40 2.12 -7.27
CA GLN A 109 5.35 1.56 -8.13
C GLN A 109 4.00 2.09 -7.74
N LEU A 110 3.17 2.33 -8.74
CA LEU A 110 1.75 2.68 -8.59
C LEU A 110 1.00 1.71 -9.48
N ILE A 111 0.19 0.84 -8.90
CA ILE A 111 -0.50 -0.19 -9.66
C ILE A 111 -2.01 -0.10 -9.43
N LEU A 112 -2.75 0.02 -10.51
CA LEU A 112 -4.20 -0.13 -10.47
C LEU A 112 -4.46 -1.62 -10.58
N GLU A 113 -4.89 -2.24 -9.49
CA GLU A 113 -5.09 -3.69 -9.45
C GLU A 113 -6.57 -4.05 -9.46
N ARG A 114 -6.93 -4.97 -10.35
CA ARG A 114 -8.29 -5.52 -10.46
C ARG A 114 -8.22 -7.02 -10.34
N SER A 115 -8.95 -7.57 -9.38
CA SER A 115 -8.98 -9.02 -9.17
C SER A 115 -10.27 -9.42 -8.46
N LYS A 116 -10.95 -10.43 -8.98
CA LYS A 116 -12.13 -11.03 -8.34
C LYS A 116 -13.21 -9.99 -8.00
N GLY A 117 -13.46 -9.04 -8.90
CA GLY A 117 -14.47 -8.01 -8.71
C GLY A 117 -14.08 -6.87 -7.79
N LYS A 118 -12.85 -6.84 -7.34
CA LYS A 118 -12.33 -5.78 -6.46
C LYS A 118 -11.27 -4.96 -7.19
N THR A 119 -11.18 -3.68 -6.82
CA THR A 119 -10.18 -2.76 -7.39
C THR A 119 -9.54 -1.98 -6.24
N TRP A 120 -8.22 -1.85 -6.29
CA TRP A 120 -7.48 -1.08 -5.30
C TRP A 120 -6.22 -0.51 -5.93
N LEU A 121 -5.56 0.40 -5.19
CA LEU A 121 -4.25 0.92 -5.58
C LEU A 121 -3.17 0.24 -4.76
N HIS A 122 -2.19 -0.31 -5.44
CA HIS A 122 -0.93 -0.71 -4.81
C HIS A 122 0.04 0.44 -4.99
N ILE A 123 0.66 0.89 -3.93
CA ILE A 123 1.67 1.94 -4.00
C ILE A 123 2.87 1.58 -3.13
N SER A 124 4.06 1.86 -3.62
CA SER A 124 5.29 1.52 -2.91
C SER A 124 6.30 2.66 -2.93
N CYS A 125 7.22 2.61 -1.96
CA CYS A 125 8.33 3.53 -1.86
C CYS A 125 9.66 2.79 -2.04
N SER A 126 10.72 3.54 -2.32
CA SER A 126 12.06 3.00 -2.49
C SER A 126 13.06 4.14 -2.34
N HIS A 127 14.30 3.81 -1.96
CA HIS A 127 15.39 4.80 -1.95
C HIS A 127 15.70 5.31 -3.36
N ALA A 128 15.39 4.51 -4.40
CA ALA A 128 15.58 4.89 -5.79
C ALA A 128 14.25 4.65 -6.53
N PRO A 129 13.26 5.53 -6.34
CA PRO A 129 11.91 5.30 -6.87
C PRO A 129 11.91 5.32 -8.40
N ARG A 130 11.29 4.28 -8.98
CA ARG A 130 11.23 4.09 -10.43
C ARG A 130 10.11 4.88 -11.11
N ARG A 131 9.14 5.35 -10.36
CA ARG A 131 7.91 5.98 -10.86
C ARG A 131 7.23 5.14 -11.94
N GLU A 132 7.12 3.83 -11.67
CA GLU A 132 6.53 2.89 -12.59
C GLU A 132 5.04 2.75 -12.32
N SER A 133 4.21 3.14 -13.31
CA SER A 133 2.76 3.00 -13.22
C SER A 133 2.30 1.82 -14.05
N LEU A 134 1.54 0.92 -13.42
CA LEU A 134 1.09 -0.33 -14.04
C LEU A 134 -0.42 -0.51 -13.81
N ILE A 135 -1.02 -1.31 -14.68
CA ILE A 135 -2.37 -1.82 -14.49
C ILE A 135 -2.26 -3.34 -14.42
N TYR A 136 -2.81 -3.92 -13.36
CA TYR A 136 -2.88 -5.37 -13.20
C TYR A 136 -4.31 -5.82 -13.38
N GLU A 137 -4.53 -6.71 -14.37
CA GLU A 137 -5.87 -7.21 -14.67
C GLU A 137 -5.74 -8.58 -15.34
N SER A 138 -6.61 -9.52 -14.96
CA SER A 138 -6.65 -10.87 -15.55
C SER A 138 -5.29 -11.58 -15.48
N GLY A 139 -4.58 -11.39 -14.37
CA GLY A 139 -3.30 -12.02 -14.12
C GLY A 139 -2.12 -11.43 -14.88
N LYS A 140 -2.31 -10.28 -15.51
CA LYS A 140 -1.25 -9.65 -16.30
C LYS A 140 -1.02 -8.21 -15.92
N TYR A 141 0.26 -7.79 -15.92
CA TYR A 141 0.65 -6.41 -15.73
C TYR A 141 0.81 -5.71 -17.07
N LYS A 142 0.34 -4.48 -17.13
CA LYS A 142 0.44 -3.66 -18.32
C LYS A 142 0.96 -2.29 -17.91
N ARG A 143 1.98 -1.80 -18.61
CA ARG A 143 2.54 -0.48 -18.31
C ARG A 143 1.56 0.62 -18.73
N TYR A 144 1.35 1.58 -17.81
CA TYR A 144 0.52 2.75 -18.10
C TYR A 144 1.42 3.90 -18.56
N LYS A 145 1.14 4.46 -19.73
CA LYS A 145 2.05 5.42 -20.38
C LYS A 145 1.51 6.82 -20.54
N LYS A 146 0.41 7.14 -19.96
CA LYS A 146 -0.10 8.50 -20.15
C LYS A 146 0.49 9.53 -19.22
#